data_b741fd7c7c42b31f4d1aba68f79a1b37
#
_entry.id   b741fd7c7c42b31f4d1aba68f79a1b37
#
_cell.length_a   1.000
_cell.length_b   1.000
_cell.length_c   1.000
_cell.angle_alpha   90.00
_cell.angle_beta   90.00
_cell.angle_gamma   90.00
#
_symmetry.space_group_name_H-M   'P 1'
#
loop_
_entity.id
_entity.type
_entity.pdbx_description
1 polymer ?
#
loop_
_entity_poly.entity_id
_entity_poly.type
_entity_poly.pdbx_seq_one_letter_code
_entity_poly.pdbx_strand_id
1 'polypeptide(L)'
;FDPEQSQFADGKITNGTRSATLHEATAGGRLTAEESIEFGTLSKEYQQSTFAGHFVEVGVHSATGEVRVRRMLAVCAAGRILNPKTARSQVIGAMTMGMGAALMEELAVDDRLGYFVNHDMAGYEVPVHADIPKQEVIFLDDTDPISSPMKAKGVGELGLCGVSAAIANAVYKATGIRV
;
A
#
# COMPACT_ATOMS: atom_id res chain seq x y z
N PHE A 1 9.72 -29.07 17.33
CA PHE A 1 9.91 -27.61 17.36
C PHE A 1 8.55 -26.92 17.39
N ASP A 2 8.34 -26.02 18.31
CA ASP A 2 7.13 -25.19 18.36
C ASP A 2 7.25 -24.07 17.32
N PRO A 3 6.31 -23.95 16.35
CA PRO A 3 6.39 -22.92 15.29
C PRO A 3 6.42 -21.49 15.83
N GLU A 4 5.72 -21.20 16.91
CA GLU A 4 5.62 -19.85 17.48
C GLU A 4 6.91 -19.43 18.23
N GLN A 5 7.72 -20.38 18.66
CA GLN A 5 8.93 -20.14 19.44
C GLN A 5 10.21 -20.45 18.66
N SER A 6 10.07 -20.90 17.41
CA SER A 6 11.22 -21.31 16.60
C SER A 6 11.70 -20.17 15.70
N GLN A 7 13.01 -20.08 15.55
CA GLN A 7 13.67 -19.17 14.62
C GLN A 7 14.31 -19.95 13.47
N PHE A 8 14.24 -19.42 12.27
CA PHE A 8 14.85 -19.96 11.07
C PHE A 8 15.95 -19.02 10.61
N ALA A 9 17.18 -19.48 10.67
CA ALA A 9 18.34 -18.73 10.17
C ALA A 9 19.41 -19.71 9.67
N ASP A 10 20.12 -19.33 8.62
CA ASP A 10 21.26 -20.07 8.07
C ASP A 10 21.00 -21.56 7.82
N GLY A 11 19.79 -21.90 7.35
CA GLY A 11 19.40 -23.29 7.08
C GLY A 11 19.18 -24.15 8.32
N LYS A 12 19.00 -23.52 9.49
CA LYS A 12 18.73 -24.19 10.78
C LYS A 12 17.43 -23.69 11.40
N ILE A 13 16.83 -24.58 12.19
CA ILE A 13 15.72 -24.27 13.08
C ILE A 13 16.27 -24.27 14.50
N THR A 14 16.01 -23.22 15.27
CA THR A 14 16.40 -23.10 16.68
C THR A 14 15.19 -22.79 17.54
N ASN A 15 15.11 -23.44 18.70
CA ASN A 15 14.11 -23.17 19.73
C ASN A 15 14.77 -23.36 21.11
N GLY A 16 15.05 -22.24 21.76
CA GLY A 16 15.82 -22.26 23.02
C GLY A 16 17.19 -22.92 22.83
N THR A 17 17.45 -24.01 23.53
CA THR A 17 18.72 -24.77 23.45
C THR A 17 18.73 -25.83 22.35
N ARG A 18 17.59 -26.08 21.71
CA ARG A 18 17.47 -27.09 20.64
C ARG A 18 17.78 -26.43 19.29
N SER A 19 18.61 -27.11 18.48
CA SER A 19 18.90 -26.70 17.11
C SER A 19 18.95 -27.94 16.22
N ALA A 20 18.43 -27.80 15.00
CA ALA A 20 18.55 -28.81 13.97
C ALA A 20 18.73 -28.14 12.60
N THR A 21 19.46 -28.75 11.71
CA THR A 21 19.47 -28.35 10.29
C THR A 21 18.12 -28.67 9.65
N LEU A 22 17.79 -28.00 8.56
CA LEU A 22 16.60 -28.35 7.77
C LEU A 22 16.67 -29.80 7.28
N HIS A 23 17.87 -30.29 6.90
CA HIS A 23 18.08 -31.65 6.49
C HIS A 23 17.75 -32.66 7.60
N GLU A 24 18.19 -32.41 8.82
CA GLU A 24 17.86 -33.25 9.99
C GLU A 24 16.37 -33.18 10.33
N ALA A 25 15.77 -31.98 10.28
CA ALA A 25 14.34 -31.77 10.55
C ALA A 25 13.44 -32.49 9.55
N THR A 26 13.91 -32.71 8.33
CA THR A 26 13.20 -33.45 7.28
C THR A 26 13.55 -34.93 7.24
N ALA A 27 14.36 -35.41 8.20
CA ALA A 27 14.90 -36.77 8.21
C ALA A 27 15.57 -37.19 6.89
N GLY A 28 16.21 -36.24 6.20
CA GLY A 28 16.85 -36.44 4.90
C GLY A 28 15.89 -36.63 3.72
N GLY A 29 14.57 -36.52 3.94
CA GLY A 29 13.55 -36.64 2.91
C GLY A 29 13.10 -35.29 2.35
N ARG A 30 12.26 -35.35 1.30
CA ARG A 30 11.55 -34.19 0.78
C ARG A 30 10.24 -33.98 1.53
N LEU A 31 10.05 -32.82 2.12
CA LEU A 31 8.75 -32.39 2.63
C LEU A 31 8.03 -31.58 1.57
N THR A 32 6.77 -31.88 1.37
CA THR A 32 5.85 -31.10 0.53
C THR A 32 4.67 -30.71 1.43
N ALA A 33 4.33 -29.42 1.44
CA ALA A 33 3.12 -28.92 2.06
C ALA A 33 2.29 -28.25 0.97
N GLU A 34 1.03 -28.59 0.91
CA GLU A 34 0.05 -28.00 0.00
C GLU A 34 -1.07 -27.41 0.84
N GLU A 35 -1.43 -26.18 0.56
CA GLU A 35 -2.52 -25.47 1.22
C GLU A 35 -3.44 -24.84 0.19
N SER A 36 -4.73 -24.96 0.40
CA SER A 36 -5.75 -24.32 -0.45
C SER A 36 -6.37 -23.17 0.32
N ILE A 37 -6.28 -21.97 -0.21
CA ILE A 37 -6.92 -20.79 0.39
C ILE A 37 -8.30 -20.64 -0.23
N GLU A 38 -9.32 -20.83 0.58
CA GLU A 38 -10.71 -20.62 0.20
C GLU A 38 -11.30 -19.44 0.98
N PHE A 39 -12.29 -18.78 0.37
CA PHE A 39 -13.11 -17.80 1.06
C PHE A 39 -14.01 -18.51 2.08
N GLY A 40 -13.49 -18.76 3.27
CA GLY A 40 -14.23 -19.40 4.35
C GLY A 40 -15.41 -18.55 4.88
N THR A 41 -15.85 -18.86 6.09
CA THR A 41 -16.99 -18.16 6.74
C THR A 41 -16.58 -16.83 7.38
N LEU A 42 -15.30 -16.46 7.42
CA LEU A 42 -14.79 -15.26 8.10
C LEU A 42 -15.50 -13.98 7.67
N SER A 43 -15.84 -13.83 6.39
CA SER A 43 -16.57 -12.66 5.88
C SER A 43 -18.00 -12.53 6.41
N LYS A 44 -18.56 -13.60 7.00
CA LYS A 44 -19.88 -13.57 7.65
C LYS A 44 -19.79 -13.17 9.13
N GLU A 45 -18.64 -13.36 9.74
CA GLU A 45 -18.41 -13.15 11.17
C GLU A 45 -17.64 -11.84 11.45
N TYR A 46 -16.78 -11.43 10.52
CA TYR A 46 -15.91 -10.28 10.65
C TYR A 46 -15.91 -9.41 9.39
N GLN A 47 -15.85 -8.11 9.61
CA GLN A 47 -15.49 -7.17 8.56
C GLN A 47 -13.98 -7.02 8.55
N GLN A 48 -13.34 -7.49 7.47
CA GLN A 48 -11.90 -7.43 7.31
C GLN A 48 -11.51 -6.22 6.47
N SER A 49 -10.67 -5.36 7.02
CA SER A 49 -10.14 -4.20 6.29
C SER A 49 -8.75 -3.82 6.82
N THR A 50 -7.95 -3.24 5.92
CA THR A 50 -6.80 -2.45 6.30
C THR A 50 -7.22 -1.00 6.50
N PHE A 51 -6.42 -0.24 7.22
CA PHE A 51 -6.69 1.16 7.49
C PHE A 51 -5.43 2.00 7.30
N ALA A 52 -5.58 3.19 6.69
CA ALA A 52 -4.49 4.15 6.58
C ALA A 52 -4.98 5.58 6.77
N GLY A 53 -4.13 6.41 7.38
CA GLY A 53 -4.26 7.86 7.39
C GLY A 53 -3.26 8.48 6.41
N HIS A 54 -3.74 9.41 5.57
CA HIS A 54 -2.90 10.12 4.60
C HIS A 54 -2.79 11.60 4.98
N PHE A 55 -1.58 12.12 4.96
CA PHE A 55 -1.25 13.51 5.26
C PHE A 55 -0.48 14.10 4.09
N VAL A 56 -0.91 15.26 3.62
CA VAL A 56 -0.34 15.91 2.45
C VAL A 56 -0.07 17.38 2.75
N GLU A 57 1.08 17.85 2.31
CA GLU A 57 1.41 19.27 2.24
C GLU A 57 1.46 19.71 0.80
N VAL A 58 0.73 20.78 0.47
CA VAL A 58 0.72 21.39 -0.85
C VAL A 58 1.26 22.82 -0.81
N GLY A 59 1.83 23.26 -1.92
CA GLY A 59 2.04 24.66 -2.24
C GLY A 59 1.10 25.10 -3.34
N VAL A 60 0.40 26.21 -3.17
CA VAL A 60 -0.46 26.79 -4.19
C VAL A 60 0.10 28.15 -4.60
N HIS A 61 0.36 28.34 -5.88
CA HIS A 61 0.86 29.61 -6.38
C HIS A 61 -0.26 30.65 -6.42
N SER A 62 -0.13 31.74 -5.67
CA SER A 62 -1.21 32.70 -5.43
C SER A 62 -1.72 33.41 -6.69
N ALA A 63 -0.90 33.57 -7.75
CA ALA A 63 -1.29 34.27 -8.95
C ALA A 63 -1.79 33.32 -10.06
N THR A 64 -1.25 32.10 -10.16
CA THR A 64 -1.59 31.14 -11.24
C THR A 64 -2.55 30.06 -10.79
N GLY A 65 -2.66 29.78 -9.48
CA GLY A 65 -3.40 28.66 -8.95
C GLY A 65 -2.68 27.32 -9.07
N GLU A 66 -1.47 27.28 -9.60
CA GLU A 66 -0.70 26.05 -9.74
C GLU A 66 -0.53 25.35 -8.39
N VAL A 67 -0.90 24.06 -8.32
CA VAL A 67 -0.78 23.23 -7.12
C VAL A 67 0.41 22.29 -7.26
N ARG A 68 1.28 22.26 -6.24
CA ARG A 68 2.37 21.30 -6.14
C ARG A 68 2.33 20.59 -4.79
N VAL A 69 2.33 19.27 -4.84
CA VAL A 69 2.51 18.46 -3.62
C VAL A 69 3.98 18.52 -3.20
N ARG A 70 4.23 18.89 -1.93
CA ARG A 70 5.59 19.04 -1.39
C ARG A 70 6.05 17.82 -0.62
N ARG A 71 5.16 17.22 0.15
CA ARG A 71 5.43 15.97 0.87
C ARG A 71 4.15 15.23 1.17
N MET A 72 4.28 13.92 1.32
CA MET A 72 3.19 13.01 1.65
C MET A 72 3.64 12.03 2.74
N LEU A 73 2.72 11.70 3.62
CA LEU A 73 2.90 10.68 4.64
C LEU A 73 1.69 9.75 4.64
N ALA A 74 1.93 8.44 4.59
CA ALA A 74 0.94 7.41 4.87
C ALA A 74 1.29 6.69 6.18
N VAL A 75 0.32 6.59 7.08
CA VAL A 75 0.41 5.80 8.32
C VAL A 75 -0.56 4.64 8.19
N CYS A 76 -0.04 3.41 8.16
CA CYS A 76 -0.76 2.21 7.74
C CYS A 76 -0.89 1.18 8.87
N ALA A 77 -2.12 0.70 9.10
CA ALA A 77 -2.43 -0.44 9.95
C ALA A 77 -2.83 -1.62 9.05
N ALA A 78 -1.91 -2.55 8.80
CA ALA A 78 -2.09 -3.67 7.88
C ALA A 78 -1.73 -5.03 8.51
N GLY A 79 -1.81 -5.12 9.84
CA GLY A 79 -1.34 -6.28 10.56
C GLY A 79 0.18 -6.46 10.42
N ARG A 80 0.65 -7.68 10.57
CA ARG A 80 2.08 -7.98 10.45
C ARG A 80 2.61 -7.67 9.05
N ILE A 81 3.65 -6.87 8.97
CA ILE A 81 4.33 -6.57 7.70
C ILE A 81 5.39 -7.65 7.44
N LEU A 82 5.13 -8.51 6.46
CA LEU A 82 6.00 -9.65 6.14
C LEU A 82 7.30 -9.21 5.48
N ASN A 83 7.23 -8.24 4.58
CA ASN A 83 8.40 -7.65 3.93
C ASN A 83 8.26 -6.12 3.90
N PRO A 84 8.94 -5.42 4.83
CA PRO A 84 8.84 -3.96 4.92
C PRO A 84 9.26 -3.21 3.66
N LYS A 85 10.24 -3.75 2.91
CA LYS A 85 10.74 -3.10 1.69
C LYS A 85 9.69 -3.10 0.58
N THR A 86 9.09 -4.26 0.30
CA THR A 86 8.05 -4.38 -0.75
C THR A 86 6.74 -3.74 -0.32
N ALA A 87 6.33 -3.88 0.93
CA ALA A 87 5.14 -3.21 1.46
C ALA A 87 5.26 -1.67 1.36
N ARG A 88 6.42 -1.11 1.73
CA ARG A 88 6.69 0.32 1.57
C ARG A 88 6.63 0.75 0.11
N SER A 89 7.19 -0.04 -0.80
CA SER A 89 7.16 0.23 -2.25
C SER A 89 5.72 0.28 -2.78
N GLN A 90 4.86 -0.63 -2.36
CA GLN A 90 3.43 -0.63 -2.72
C GLN A 90 2.73 0.65 -2.28
N VAL A 91 2.92 1.07 -1.04
CA VAL A 91 2.29 2.30 -0.52
C VAL A 91 2.80 3.55 -1.24
N ILE A 92 4.11 3.64 -1.53
CA ILE A 92 4.70 4.75 -2.28
C ILE A 92 4.13 4.80 -3.71
N GLY A 93 4.07 3.67 -4.42
CA GLY A 93 3.49 3.60 -5.76
C GLY A 93 2.02 4.02 -5.77
N ALA A 94 1.26 3.59 -4.77
CA ALA A 94 -0.14 3.96 -4.61
C ALA A 94 -0.33 5.46 -4.30
N MET A 95 0.52 6.06 -3.46
CA MET A 95 0.50 7.51 -3.24
C MET A 95 0.81 8.29 -4.52
N THR A 96 1.77 7.81 -5.32
CA THR A 96 2.10 8.40 -6.62
C THR A 96 0.91 8.35 -7.57
N MET A 97 0.25 7.18 -7.69
CA MET A 97 -0.96 7.01 -8.49
C MET A 97 -2.09 7.94 -8.01
N GLY A 98 -2.33 8.01 -6.71
CA GLY A 98 -3.37 8.87 -6.15
C GLY A 98 -3.11 10.37 -6.35
N MET A 99 -1.84 10.78 -6.43
CA MET A 99 -1.48 12.15 -6.79
C MET A 99 -1.81 12.44 -8.26
N GLY A 100 -1.52 11.51 -9.17
CA GLY A 100 -1.91 11.61 -10.58
C GLY A 100 -3.40 11.75 -10.75
N ALA A 101 -4.17 10.87 -10.12
CA ALA A 101 -5.63 10.89 -10.15
C ALA A 101 -6.24 12.18 -9.56
N ALA A 102 -5.54 12.84 -8.65
CA ALA A 102 -6.03 14.07 -8.02
C ALA A 102 -5.72 15.34 -8.80
N LEU A 103 -4.61 15.40 -9.55
CA LEU A 103 -4.06 16.66 -10.07
C LEU A 103 -3.76 16.65 -11.56
N MET A 104 -3.68 15.50 -12.23
CA MET A 104 -3.16 15.40 -13.59
C MET A 104 -4.06 14.60 -14.53
N GLU A 105 -4.57 13.46 -14.06
CA GLU A 105 -5.27 12.50 -14.89
C GLU A 105 -6.70 12.97 -15.17
N GLU A 106 -7.00 13.20 -16.44
CA GLU A 106 -8.35 13.50 -16.92
C GLU A 106 -8.58 12.75 -18.23
N LEU A 107 -9.63 11.95 -18.28
CA LEU A 107 -10.04 11.26 -19.50
C LEU A 107 -11.12 12.06 -20.21
N ALA A 108 -10.72 12.82 -21.23
CA ALA A 108 -11.61 13.69 -21.97
C ALA A 108 -12.43 12.93 -23.02
N VAL A 109 -13.73 13.15 -23.04
CA VAL A 109 -14.68 12.53 -23.99
C VAL A 109 -15.15 13.56 -25.00
N ASP A 110 -15.11 13.22 -26.30
CA ASP A 110 -15.82 13.97 -27.33
C ASP A 110 -17.30 13.55 -27.33
N ASP A 111 -18.16 14.38 -26.77
CA ASP A 111 -19.59 14.10 -26.62
C ASP A 111 -20.34 13.94 -27.94
N ARG A 112 -19.78 14.48 -29.05
CA ARG A 112 -20.40 14.39 -30.39
C ARG A 112 -20.15 13.06 -31.08
N LEU A 113 -18.98 12.45 -30.80
CA LEU A 113 -18.51 11.25 -31.48
C LEU A 113 -18.42 10.06 -30.54
N GLY A 114 -18.48 10.29 -29.23
CA GLY A 114 -18.49 9.25 -28.21
C GLY A 114 -17.18 8.50 -28.03
N TYR A 115 -16.04 9.15 -28.28
CA TYR A 115 -14.74 8.54 -28.05
C TYR A 115 -13.85 9.40 -27.15
N PHE A 116 -12.80 8.78 -26.58
CA PHE A 116 -11.80 9.48 -25.77
C PHE A 116 -10.78 10.19 -26.67
N VAL A 117 -10.60 11.49 -26.47
CA VAL A 117 -9.68 12.30 -27.29
C VAL A 117 -8.23 12.22 -26.85
N ASN A 118 -7.99 11.94 -25.56
CA ASN A 118 -6.65 11.82 -24.97
C ASN A 118 -6.38 10.37 -24.50
N HIS A 119 -6.49 9.42 -25.42
CA HIS A 119 -6.40 7.99 -25.17
C HIS A 119 -4.97 7.42 -25.26
N ASP A 120 -3.97 8.27 -25.32
CA ASP A 120 -2.55 7.91 -25.39
C ASP A 120 -1.70 8.71 -24.40
N MET A 121 -0.42 8.32 -24.24
CA MET A 121 0.51 8.98 -23.32
C MET A 121 0.93 10.40 -23.74
N ALA A 122 0.54 10.86 -24.91
CA ALA A 122 0.79 12.24 -25.33
C ALA A 122 -0.28 13.21 -24.83
N GLY A 123 -1.50 12.71 -24.61
CA GLY A 123 -2.63 13.50 -24.16
C GLY A 123 -3.16 13.16 -22.77
N TYR A 124 -2.93 11.94 -22.28
CA TYR A 124 -3.29 11.54 -20.94
C TYR A 124 -2.09 11.67 -19.99
N GLU A 125 -2.14 12.65 -19.11
CA GLU A 125 -1.01 13.00 -18.26
C GLU A 125 -0.96 12.11 -17.01
N VAL A 126 0.21 11.55 -16.72
CA VAL A 126 0.53 10.84 -15.48
C VAL A 126 1.74 11.48 -14.80
N PRO A 127 1.90 11.36 -13.49
CA PRO A 127 3.02 11.93 -12.77
C PRO A 127 4.36 11.41 -13.28
N VAL A 128 5.29 12.30 -13.55
CA VAL A 128 6.69 11.98 -13.83
C VAL A 128 7.56 12.20 -12.59
N HIS A 129 8.82 11.76 -12.61
CA HIS A 129 9.71 11.87 -11.44
C HIS A 129 9.85 13.29 -10.88
N ALA A 130 9.74 14.31 -11.76
CA ALA A 130 9.82 15.71 -11.35
C ALA A 130 8.62 16.17 -10.49
N ASP A 131 7.50 15.50 -10.61
CA ASP A 131 6.27 15.81 -9.86
C ASP A 131 6.23 15.14 -8.50
N ILE A 132 7.01 14.05 -8.34
CA ILE A 132 6.94 13.22 -7.14
C ILE A 132 7.63 13.91 -5.95
N PRO A 133 6.87 14.18 -4.88
CA PRO A 133 7.40 14.82 -3.68
C PRO A 133 8.15 13.83 -2.80
N LYS A 134 8.64 14.31 -1.67
CA LYS A 134 9.09 13.43 -0.59
C LYS A 134 7.90 12.60 -0.07
N GLN A 135 8.03 11.28 -0.12
CA GLN A 135 7.02 10.33 0.34
C GLN A 135 7.54 9.51 1.51
N GLU A 136 6.78 9.48 2.59
CA GLU A 136 7.08 8.72 3.80
C GLU A 136 5.97 7.70 4.09
N VAL A 137 6.36 6.55 4.61
CA VAL A 137 5.43 5.47 5.00
C VAL A 137 5.81 5.00 6.39
N ILE A 138 4.83 4.98 7.29
CA ILE A 138 4.93 4.41 8.63
C ILE A 138 3.94 3.25 8.72
N PHE A 139 4.42 2.08 9.05
CA PHE A 139 3.57 0.96 9.43
C PHE A 139 3.44 0.95 10.95
N LEU A 140 2.20 0.88 11.43
CA LEU A 140 1.93 0.68 12.84
C LEU A 140 2.35 -0.74 13.23
N ASP A 141 2.85 -0.89 14.45
CA ASP A 141 3.12 -2.20 15.02
C ASP A 141 1.80 -2.85 15.43
N ASP A 142 1.20 -3.56 14.48
CA ASP A 142 -0.10 -4.20 14.58
C ASP A 142 -0.01 -5.64 14.09
N THR A 143 -0.83 -6.51 14.67
CA THR A 143 -0.99 -7.90 14.22
C THR A 143 -2.46 -8.23 14.16
N ASP A 144 -2.89 -8.87 13.07
CA ASP A 144 -4.25 -9.34 12.93
C ASP A 144 -4.32 -10.86 13.14
N PRO A 145 -4.88 -11.32 14.26
CA PRO A 145 -4.91 -12.76 14.56
C PRO A 145 -5.99 -13.53 13.79
N ILE A 146 -6.85 -12.81 13.02
CA ILE A 146 -8.07 -13.39 12.44
C ILE A 146 -7.98 -13.51 10.92
N SER A 147 -7.52 -12.47 10.23
CA SER A 147 -7.58 -12.39 8.76
C SER A 147 -6.71 -13.42 8.05
N SER A 148 -5.59 -13.79 8.62
CA SER A 148 -4.72 -14.83 8.07
C SER A 148 -3.83 -15.49 9.14
N PRO A 149 -3.38 -16.74 8.89
CA PRO A 149 -2.41 -17.40 9.76
C PRO A 149 -1.08 -16.64 9.93
N MET A 150 -0.72 -15.81 8.95
CA MET A 150 0.47 -14.96 8.98
C MET A 150 0.28 -13.69 9.80
N LYS A 151 -0.93 -13.43 10.31
CA LYS A 151 -1.30 -12.22 11.06
C LYS A 151 -1.15 -10.93 10.23
N ALA A 152 -1.15 -11.06 8.90
CA ALA A 152 -0.98 -9.99 7.92
C ALA A 152 -2.30 -9.69 7.20
N LYS A 153 -2.45 -8.45 6.76
CA LYS A 153 -3.54 -8.00 5.88
C LYS A 153 -2.97 -7.49 4.55
N GLY A 154 -3.83 -7.28 3.54
CA GLY A 154 -3.41 -6.76 2.24
C GLY A 154 -2.93 -5.31 2.30
N VAL A 155 -1.92 -4.98 1.51
CA VAL A 155 -1.39 -3.60 1.39
C VAL A 155 -1.42 -3.07 -0.05
N GLY A 156 -1.98 -3.83 -1.00
CA GLY A 156 -1.91 -3.51 -2.43
C GLY A 156 -2.46 -2.13 -2.79
N GLU A 157 -3.63 -1.78 -2.28
CA GLU A 157 -4.32 -0.52 -2.58
C GLU A 157 -4.46 0.41 -1.37
N LEU A 158 -3.95 0.00 -0.21
CA LEU A 158 -4.05 0.76 1.04
C LEU A 158 -3.50 2.18 0.90
N GLY A 159 -2.42 2.34 0.16
CA GLY A 159 -1.76 3.62 -0.06
C GLY A 159 -2.51 4.57 -1.00
N LEU A 160 -3.54 4.10 -1.72
CA LEU A 160 -4.28 4.91 -2.71
C LEU A 160 -5.52 5.57 -2.13
N CYS A 161 -6.31 4.84 -1.35
CA CYS A 161 -7.70 5.18 -1.04
C CYS A 161 -7.93 6.57 -0.42
N GLY A 162 -6.97 7.12 0.31
CA GLY A 162 -7.11 8.41 0.98
C GLY A 162 -6.38 9.57 0.32
N VAL A 163 -5.60 9.33 -0.73
CA VAL A 163 -4.64 10.31 -1.26
C VAL A 163 -5.33 11.49 -1.91
N SER A 164 -6.24 11.26 -2.85
CA SER A 164 -6.95 12.34 -3.54
C SER A 164 -7.73 13.22 -2.58
N ALA A 165 -8.39 12.61 -1.59
CA ALA A 165 -9.10 13.36 -0.55
C ALA A 165 -8.13 14.19 0.33
N ALA A 166 -6.96 13.65 0.65
CA ALA A 166 -5.94 14.37 1.42
C ALA A 166 -5.39 15.57 0.65
N ILE A 167 -5.16 15.42 -0.66
CA ILE A 167 -4.73 16.51 -1.55
C ILE A 167 -5.81 17.58 -1.64
N ALA A 168 -7.06 17.21 -1.93
CA ALA A 168 -8.18 18.14 -2.02
C ALA A 168 -8.39 18.92 -0.70
N ASN A 169 -8.26 18.24 0.44
CA ASN A 169 -8.32 18.89 1.75
C ASN A 169 -7.15 19.85 1.98
N ALA A 170 -5.94 19.51 1.53
CA ALA A 170 -4.77 20.38 1.64
C ALA A 170 -4.91 21.62 0.77
N VAL A 171 -5.44 21.49 -0.46
CA VAL A 171 -5.76 22.63 -1.36
C VAL A 171 -6.82 23.51 -0.73
N TYR A 172 -7.90 22.93 -0.21
CA TYR A 172 -8.92 23.70 0.51
C TYR A 172 -8.34 24.46 1.70
N LYS A 173 -7.47 23.84 2.46
CA LYS A 173 -6.82 24.48 3.62
C LYS A 173 -5.94 25.66 3.21
N ALA A 174 -5.30 25.58 2.06
CA ALA A 174 -4.42 26.62 1.54
C ALA A 174 -5.19 27.79 0.88
N THR A 175 -6.35 27.51 0.26
CA THR A 175 -7.04 28.46 -0.62
C THR A 175 -8.44 28.85 -0.17
N GLY A 176 -9.09 28.04 0.66
CA GLY A 176 -10.51 28.13 0.98
C GLY A 176 -11.45 27.63 -0.11
N ILE A 177 -10.91 27.12 -1.25
CA ILE A 177 -11.69 26.63 -2.39
C ILE A 177 -11.76 25.11 -2.37
N ARG A 178 -12.96 24.56 -2.55
CA ARG A 178 -13.17 23.11 -2.75
C ARG A 178 -12.93 22.76 -4.22
N VAL A 179 -12.11 21.77 -4.44
CA VAL A 179 -11.80 21.15 -5.74
C VAL A 179 -12.27 19.72 -5.71
#